data_f05b4aa64359c7a34ae01535ab5a0896
#
_entry.id   f05b4aa64359c7a34ae01535ab5a0896
#
_cell.length_a   1.000
_cell.length_b   1.000
_cell.length_c   1.000
_cell.angle_alpha   90.00
_cell.angle_beta   90.00
_cell.angle_gamma   90.00
#
_symmetry.space_group_name_H-M   'P 1'
#
loop_
_entity.id
_entity.type
_entity.pdbx_description
1 polymer ?
#
loop_
_entity_poly.entity_id
_entity_poly.type
_entity_poly.pdbx_seq_one_letter_code
_entity_poly.pdbx_strand_id
1 'polypeptide(L)'
;MRRARLSVAGAEPVGPYTLLRLERGPIEPGIPGQFFMLEAPGRLLPRPMSLCLAPEGELGFLIDPIGPGTRALCAARPGDRISVLGPLGNGFRRVESPLLVGGGIGVAPFPYLSDWLGGPPGVLGFRSAWHAEAAALVPNAEVVLEPTYVTEAMPSGHDVLACGPEPMLEAVRRLEPDAQLAWEAPMACGFGACFGCVVEIDGKLKRLCVEGPVLWSGAKRPAMQQH
;
A
#
# COMPACT_ATOMS: atom_id res chain seq x y z
N MET A 1 13.42 -7.64 8.10
CA MET A 1 13.39 -6.25 8.63
C MET A 1 14.81 -5.73 8.77
N ARG A 2 15.11 -4.57 8.21
CA ARG A 2 16.41 -3.91 8.27
C ARG A 2 16.23 -2.39 8.38
N ARG A 3 17.14 -1.69 9.06
CA ARG A 3 17.14 -0.22 9.12
C ARG A 3 18.36 0.33 8.38
N ALA A 4 18.16 1.34 7.54
CA ALA A 4 19.23 2.03 6.84
C ALA A 4 18.84 3.49 6.58
N ARG A 5 19.84 4.34 6.31
CA ARG A 5 19.64 5.69 5.77
C ARG A 5 19.87 5.64 4.27
N LEU A 6 18.81 5.86 3.52
CA LEU A 6 18.80 5.79 2.05
C LEU A 6 18.86 7.18 1.44
N SER A 7 19.53 7.33 0.31
CA SER A 7 19.56 8.57 -0.44
C SER A 7 18.27 8.72 -1.24
N VAL A 8 17.74 9.94 -1.31
CA VAL A 8 16.65 10.29 -2.23
C VAL A 8 17.20 10.34 -3.65
N ALA A 9 16.63 9.53 -4.53
CA ALA A 9 16.92 9.53 -5.96
C ALA A 9 16.05 10.56 -6.70
N GLY A 10 14.79 10.75 -6.26
CA GLY A 10 13.86 11.71 -6.83
C GLY A 10 12.57 11.81 -6.05
N ALA A 11 11.81 12.88 -6.31
CA ALA A 11 10.46 13.09 -5.82
C ALA A 11 9.66 13.77 -6.92
N GLU A 12 8.74 13.05 -7.56
CA GLU A 12 8.02 13.50 -8.75
C GLU A 12 6.52 13.57 -8.49
N PRO A 13 5.81 14.59 -8.99
CA PRO A 13 4.38 14.68 -8.85
C PRO A 13 3.66 13.60 -9.69
N VAL A 14 2.58 13.03 -9.12
CA VAL A 14 1.65 12.13 -9.79
C VAL A 14 0.25 12.57 -9.38
N GLY A 15 -0.38 13.44 -10.13
CA GLY A 15 -1.59 14.14 -9.69
C GLY A 15 -1.36 14.87 -8.37
N PRO A 16 -2.22 14.68 -7.34
CA PRO A 16 -2.03 15.30 -6.02
C PRO A 16 -0.97 14.62 -5.17
N TYR A 17 -0.47 13.47 -5.60
CA TYR A 17 0.49 12.64 -4.87
C TYR A 17 1.93 12.95 -5.27
N THR A 18 2.89 12.43 -4.52
CA THR A 18 4.31 12.47 -4.85
C THR A 18 4.87 11.04 -4.86
N LEU A 19 5.51 10.67 -5.95
CA LEU A 19 6.31 9.45 -6.02
C LEU A 19 7.73 9.75 -5.53
N LEU A 20 8.00 9.38 -4.28
CA LEU A 20 9.33 9.47 -3.67
C LEU A 20 10.13 8.22 -4.02
N ARG A 21 11.29 8.39 -4.67
CA ARG A 21 12.22 7.30 -4.99
C ARG A 21 13.48 7.40 -4.12
N LEU A 22 13.86 6.28 -3.54
CA LEU A 22 15.04 6.13 -2.71
C LEU A 22 15.98 5.09 -3.30
N GLU A 23 17.30 5.33 -3.27
CA GLU A 23 18.30 4.30 -3.55
C GLU A 23 18.14 3.17 -2.53
N ARG A 24 17.95 1.94 -3.00
CA ARG A 24 17.57 0.80 -2.14
C ARG A 24 18.61 0.46 -1.05
N GLY A 25 19.88 0.62 -1.36
CA GLY A 25 20.97 0.24 -0.45
C GLY A 25 20.86 -1.24 -0.02
N PRO A 26 20.98 -1.54 1.30
CA PRO A 26 20.92 -2.91 1.81
C PRO A 26 19.51 -3.39 2.16
N ILE A 27 18.46 -2.65 1.79
CA ILE A 27 17.06 -2.99 2.12
C ILE A 27 16.43 -3.79 1.00
N GLU A 28 15.87 -4.94 1.33
CA GLU A 28 15.10 -5.75 0.38
C GLU A 28 13.67 -5.19 0.23
N PRO A 29 13.08 -5.27 -0.97
CA PRO A 29 11.73 -4.75 -1.21
C PRO A 29 10.64 -5.53 -0.47
N GLY A 30 10.90 -6.80 -0.13
CA GLY A 30 9.90 -7.67 0.47
C GLY A 30 8.83 -8.10 -0.55
N ILE A 31 7.63 -8.43 -0.03
CA ILE A 31 6.48 -8.80 -0.88
C ILE A 31 5.45 -7.65 -0.93
N PRO A 32 4.69 -7.50 -2.04
CA PRO A 32 3.68 -6.44 -2.16
C PRO A 32 2.68 -6.44 -1.01
N GLY A 33 2.29 -5.25 -0.56
CA GLY A 33 1.41 -5.06 0.61
C GLY A 33 2.16 -4.92 1.93
N GLN A 34 3.44 -5.30 2.02
CA GLN A 34 4.28 -4.89 3.14
C GLN A 34 4.57 -3.39 3.09
N PHE A 35 4.92 -2.82 4.25
CA PHE A 35 5.17 -1.39 4.38
C PHE A 35 6.57 -1.11 4.97
N PHE A 36 6.94 0.16 4.93
CA PHE A 36 8.18 0.68 5.47
C PHE A 36 7.89 1.89 6.36
N MET A 37 8.64 2.04 7.44
CA MET A 37 8.59 3.23 8.28
C MET A 37 9.65 4.22 7.78
N LEU A 38 9.21 5.36 7.26
CA LEU A 38 10.07 6.45 6.77
C LEU A 38 10.15 7.58 7.80
N GLU A 39 11.35 7.92 8.25
CA GLU A 39 11.58 9.05 9.14
C GLU A 39 11.49 10.37 8.34
N ALA A 40 10.40 11.10 8.54
CA ALA A 40 10.21 12.40 7.91
C ALA A 40 11.14 13.45 8.54
N PRO A 41 11.85 14.27 7.74
CA PRO A 41 12.74 15.29 8.26
C PRO A 41 12.06 16.22 9.28
N GLY A 42 12.70 16.43 10.43
CA GLY A 42 12.19 17.29 11.50
C GLY A 42 10.94 16.77 12.23
N ARG A 43 10.64 15.46 12.13
CA ARG A 43 9.49 14.83 12.80
C ARG A 43 9.92 13.72 13.74
N LEU A 44 9.25 13.63 14.89
CA LEU A 44 9.58 12.63 15.92
C LEU A 44 9.19 11.22 15.48
N LEU A 45 7.99 11.05 14.89
CA LEU A 45 7.50 9.74 14.49
C LEU A 45 7.73 9.51 13.00
N PRO A 46 8.11 8.29 12.59
CA PRO A 46 8.17 7.91 11.19
C PRO A 46 6.75 7.75 10.61
N ARG A 47 6.67 7.58 9.30
CA ARG A 47 5.43 7.37 8.56
C ARG A 47 5.43 5.99 7.92
N PRO A 48 4.37 5.18 8.14
CA PRO A 48 4.20 3.92 7.42
C PRO A 48 3.83 4.22 5.97
N MET A 49 4.60 3.66 5.03
CA MET A 49 4.39 3.81 3.60
C MET A 49 4.42 2.45 2.92
N SER A 50 3.41 2.16 2.13
CA SER A 50 3.39 0.98 1.26
C SER A 50 4.44 1.14 0.16
N LEU A 51 5.14 0.05 -0.17
CA LEU A 51 6.02 0.03 -1.32
C LEU A 51 5.20 0.08 -2.61
N CYS A 52 5.48 1.09 -3.43
CA CYS A 52 4.79 1.33 -4.70
C CYS A 52 5.55 0.72 -5.88
N LEU A 53 6.86 0.91 -5.92
CA LEU A 53 7.73 0.43 -6.99
C LEU A 53 9.01 -0.17 -6.38
N ALA A 54 9.53 -1.21 -7.03
CA ALA A 54 10.78 -1.84 -6.64
C ALA A 54 11.66 -2.15 -7.87
N PRO A 55 11.99 -1.15 -8.71
CA PRO A 55 12.93 -1.37 -9.80
C PRO A 55 14.32 -1.71 -9.25
N GLU A 56 15.21 -2.19 -10.12
CA GLU A 56 16.56 -2.52 -9.70
C GLU A 56 17.26 -1.32 -9.06
N GLY A 57 17.75 -1.51 -7.83
CA GLY A 57 18.46 -0.48 -7.08
C GLY A 57 17.61 0.59 -6.39
N GLU A 58 16.29 0.60 -6.54
CA GLU A 58 15.42 1.63 -5.95
C GLU A 58 14.24 1.05 -5.15
N LEU A 59 13.68 1.92 -4.29
CA LEU A 59 12.37 1.74 -3.63
C LEU A 59 11.53 3.00 -3.89
N GLY A 60 10.34 2.83 -4.45
CA GLY A 60 9.39 3.91 -4.73
C GLY A 60 8.21 3.91 -3.77
N PHE A 61 7.81 5.08 -3.29
CA PHE A 61 6.70 5.29 -2.36
C PHE A 61 5.78 6.37 -2.91
N LEU A 62 4.53 6.03 -3.18
CA LEU A 62 3.51 7.03 -3.56
C LEU A 62 2.91 7.61 -2.28
N ILE A 63 3.02 8.92 -2.11
CA ILE A 63 2.71 9.62 -0.86
C ILE A 63 1.66 10.71 -1.10
N ASP A 64 0.61 10.70 -0.28
CA ASP A 64 -0.35 11.81 -0.20
C ASP A 64 0.14 12.85 0.83
N PRO A 65 0.39 14.12 0.45
CA PRO A 65 0.92 15.16 1.33
C PRO A 65 -0.12 15.76 2.29
N ILE A 66 -0.93 14.93 2.94
CA ILE A 66 -2.03 15.37 3.81
C ILE A 66 -1.59 15.94 5.16
N GLY A 67 -0.44 15.48 5.68
CA GLY A 67 0.04 15.88 7.00
C GLY A 67 1.45 16.47 6.99
N PRO A 68 1.90 17.08 8.11
CA PRO A 68 3.23 17.69 8.17
C PRO A 68 4.38 16.73 7.89
N GLY A 69 4.23 15.44 8.25
CA GLY A 69 5.25 14.42 7.99
C GLY A 69 5.30 13.99 6.53
N THR A 70 4.12 13.72 5.92
CA THR A 70 4.04 13.35 4.51
C THR A 70 4.46 14.52 3.61
N ARG A 71 4.09 15.77 3.95
CA ARG A 71 4.59 16.96 3.25
C ARG A 71 6.12 17.10 3.32
N ALA A 72 6.73 16.78 4.47
CA ALA A 72 8.18 16.83 4.59
C ALA A 72 8.88 15.75 3.76
N LEU A 73 8.28 14.55 3.64
CA LEU A 73 8.79 13.49 2.74
C LEU A 73 8.65 13.89 1.28
N CYS A 74 7.50 14.47 0.88
CA CYS A 74 7.27 14.94 -0.50
C CYS A 74 8.18 16.11 -0.90
N ALA A 75 8.67 16.90 0.07
CA ALA A 75 9.59 18.02 -0.18
C ALA A 75 11.07 17.60 -0.22
N ALA A 76 11.37 16.32 -0.04
CA ALA A 76 12.74 15.80 -0.08
C ALA A 76 13.36 15.94 -1.48
N ARG A 77 14.66 16.22 -1.54
CA ARG A 77 15.39 16.48 -2.77
C ARG A 77 16.42 15.39 -3.04
N PRO A 78 16.80 15.17 -4.29
CA PRO A 78 17.90 14.26 -4.62
C PRO A 78 19.14 14.52 -3.76
N GLY A 79 19.69 13.45 -3.16
CA GLY A 79 20.81 13.50 -2.24
C GLY A 79 20.44 13.65 -0.75
N ASP A 80 19.23 14.07 -0.41
CA ASP A 80 18.74 14.01 0.97
C ASP A 80 18.77 12.56 1.49
N ARG A 81 18.85 12.40 2.80
CA ARG A 81 18.92 11.07 3.41
C ARG A 81 17.73 10.82 4.35
N ILE A 82 16.98 9.78 4.05
CA ILE A 82 15.82 9.33 4.83
C ILE A 82 16.15 8.02 5.54
N SER A 83 15.87 7.94 6.83
CA SER A 83 15.97 6.71 7.59
C SER A 83 14.75 5.85 7.32
N VAL A 84 14.99 4.60 6.91
CA VAL A 84 13.96 3.64 6.50
C VAL A 84 14.10 2.38 7.32
N LEU A 85 12.99 1.86 7.84
CA LEU A 85 12.90 0.58 8.51
C LEU A 85 11.91 -0.29 7.77
N GLY A 86 12.33 -1.45 7.29
CA GLY A 86 11.46 -2.38 6.56
C GLY A 86 12.20 -3.58 5.96
N PRO A 87 11.48 -4.41 5.17
CA PRO A 87 10.02 -4.48 5.07
C PRO A 87 9.38 -4.96 6.38
N LEU A 88 8.13 -4.56 6.62
CA LEU A 88 7.36 -4.80 7.84
C LEU A 88 5.95 -5.33 7.52
N GLY A 89 5.37 -6.04 8.47
CA GLY A 89 4.02 -6.60 8.36
C GLY A 89 3.90 -7.73 7.35
N ASN A 90 2.65 -8.09 7.05
CA ASN A 90 2.29 -9.14 6.10
C ASN A 90 1.81 -8.52 4.78
N GLY A 91 2.23 -9.09 3.66
CA GLY A 91 1.81 -8.67 2.33
C GLY A 91 0.73 -9.55 1.73
N PHE A 92 0.36 -9.24 0.49
CA PHE A 92 -0.57 -10.03 -0.31
C PHE A 92 -0.01 -11.41 -0.65
N ARG A 93 -0.90 -12.36 -0.83
CA ARG A 93 -0.59 -13.72 -1.29
C ARG A 93 -1.01 -13.88 -2.74
N ARG A 94 -0.29 -14.69 -3.48
CA ARG A 94 -0.68 -15.07 -4.84
C ARG A 94 -1.99 -15.84 -4.82
N VAL A 95 -2.82 -15.57 -5.80
CA VAL A 95 -4.13 -16.21 -6.03
C VAL A 95 -4.26 -16.58 -7.50
N GLU A 96 -5.26 -17.38 -7.86
CA GLU A 96 -5.39 -17.90 -9.22
C GLU A 96 -5.98 -16.88 -10.20
N SER A 97 -6.99 -16.11 -9.77
CA SER A 97 -7.69 -15.14 -10.60
C SER A 97 -7.71 -13.74 -9.95
N PRO A 98 -6.56 -13.07 -9.84
CA PRO A 98 -6.46 -11.81 -9.10
C PRO A 98 -7.23 -10.66 -9.76
N LEU A 99 -7.93 -9.87 -8.92
CA LEU A 99 -8.49 -8.57 -9.26
C LEU A 99 -8.01 -7.53 -8.26
N LEU A 100 -7.38 -6.46 -8.75
CA LEU A 100 -6.95 -5.34 -7.90
C LEU A 100 -8.11 -4.36 -7.71
N VAL A 101 -8.46 -4.04 -6.47
CA VAL A 101 -9.54 -3.08 -6.16
C VAL A 101 -9.00 -1.98 -5.26
N GLY A 102 -8.90 -0.76 -5.80
CA GLY A 102 -8.25 0.35 -5.11
C GLY A 102 -9.08 1.60 -4.98
N GLY A 103 -8.85 2.40 -3.91
CA GLY A 103 -9.48 3.69 -3.71
C GLY A 103 -8.49 4.78 -3.29
N GLY A 104 -8.45 5.88 -4.05
CA GLY A 104 -7.59 7.02 -3.75
C GLY A 104 -6.12 6.63 -3.61
N ILE A 105 -5.46 7.06 -2.51
CA ILE A 105 -4.05 6.70 -2.24
C ILE A 105 -3.85 5.20 -1.97
N GLY A 106 -4.91 4.41 -1.74
CA GLY A 106 -4.84 2.96 -1.66
C GLY A 106 -4.31 2.28 -2.93
N VAL A 107 -4.17 3.01 -4.03
CA VAL A 107 -3.45 2.54 -5.22
C VAL A 107 -1.95 2.31 -4.96
N ALA A 108 -1.39 2.90 -3.90
CA ALA A 108 0.05 2.91 -3.64
C ALA A 108 0.75 1.53 -3.68
N PRO A 109 0.23 0.42 -3.12
CA PRO A 109 0.88 -0.89 -3.22
C PRO A 109 0.68 -1.59 -4.58
N PHE A 110 -0.20 -1.11 -5.44
CA PHE A 110 -0.64 -1.86 -6.63
C PHE A 110 0.34 -1.87 -7.79
N PRO A 111 1.15 -0.86 -8.07
CA PRO A 111 2.15 -0.95 -9.12
C PRO A 111 3.10 -2.14 -8.88
N TYR A 112 3.64 -2.27 -7.67
CA TYR A 112 4.50 -3.40 -7.30
C TYR A 112 3.73 -4.73 -7.23
N LEU A 113 2.48 -4.71 -6.75
CA LEU A 113 1.61 -5.90 -6.71
C LEU A 113 1.23 -6.37 -8.13
N SER A 114 0.91 -5.43 -9.02
CA SER A 114 0.57 -5.72 -10.43
C SER A 114 1.74 -6.38 -11.15
N ASP A 115 2.95 -5.81 -11.00
CA ASP A 115 4.16 -6.38 -11.57
C ASP A 115 4.43 -7.80 -11.03
N TRP A 116 4.32 -7.99 -9.72
CA TRP A 116 4.52 -9.27 -9.06
C TRP A 116 3.51 -10.35 -9.48
N LEU A 117 2.26 -9.95 -9.86
CA LEU A 117 1.19 -10.86 -10.31
C LEU A 117 1.13 -11.03 -11.82
N GLY A 118 1.93 -10.29 -12.61
CA GLY A 118 1.96 -10.37 -14.07
C GLY A 118 0.87 -9.53 -14.75
N GLY A 119 0.46 -8.42 -14.13
CA GLY A 119 -0.45 -7.44 -14.72
C GLY A 119 -1.93 -7.84 -14.72
N PRO A 120 -2.51 -8.22 -13.57
CA PRO A 120 -3.91 -8.58 -13.49
C PRO A 120 -4.83 -7.37 -13.77
N PRO A 121 -6.12 -7.61 -14.08
CA PRO A 121 -7.10 -6.54 -14.17
C PRO A 121 -7.28 -5.84 -12.82
N GLY A 122 -7.76 -4.61 -12.85
CA GLY A 122 -8.08 -3.84 -11.65
C GLY A 122 -9.24 -2.89 -11.84
N VAL A 123 -9.83 -2.44 -10.75
CA VAL A 123 -10.81 -1.36 -10.68
C VAL A 123 -10.32 -0.34 -9.65
N LEU A 124 -10.07 0.88 -10.09
CA LEU A 124 -9.52 1.95 -9.27
C LEU A 124 -10.48 3.13 -9.20
N GLY A 125 -10.91 3.46 -7.99
CA GLY A 125 -11.82 4.57 -7.73
C GLY A 125 -11.10 5.83 -7.23
N PHE A 126 -11.45 6.96 -7.81
CA PHE A 126 -10.88 8.25 -7.42
C PHE A 126 -11.96 9.33 -7.33
N ARG A 127 -11.69 10.33 -6.48
CA ARG A 127 -12.57 11.48 -6.27
C ARG A 127 -12.63 12.42 -7.49
N SER A 128 -11.58 12.47 -8.30
CA SER A 128 -11.52 13.32 -9.51
C SER A 128 -10.45 12.82 -10.49
N ALA A 129 -10.50 13.31 -11.73
CA ALA A 129 -9.52 13.01 -12.77
C ALA A 129 -8.07 13.33 -12.35
N TRP A 130 -7.86 14.39 -11.57
CA TRP A 130 -6.53 14.73 -11.05
C TRP A 130 -5.96 13.66 -10.11
N HIS A 131 -6.81 13.08 -9.22
CA HIS A 131 -6.40 11.97 -8.37
C HIS A 131 -6.18 10.69 -9.18
N ALA A 132 -6.93 10.52 -10.27
CA ALA A 132 -6.85 9.37 -11.14
C ALA A 132 -5.56 9.31 -12.00
N GLU A 133 -4.74 10.37 -12.04
CA GLU A 133 -3.43 10.31 -12.68
C GLU A 133 -2.55 9.18 -12.12
N ALA A 134 -2.75 8.82 -10.83
CA ALA A 134 -2.05 7.69 -10.21
C ALA A 134 -2.40 6.32 -10.82
N ALA A 135 -3.53 6.20 -11.52
CA ALA A 135 -3.91 4.96 -12.19
C ALA A 135 -2.94 4.59 -13.33
N ALA A 136 -2.23 5.57 -13.91
CA ALA A 136 -1.21 5.31 -14.92
C ALA A 136 -0.07 4.40 -14.43
N LEU A 137 0.09 4.28 -13.10
CA LEU A 137 1.06 3.38 -12.49
C LEU A 137 0.59 1.91 -12.44
N VAL A 138 -0.70 1.65 -12.73
CA VAL A 138 -1.30 0.30 -12.68
C VAL A 138 -1.90 -0.04 -14.04
N PRO A 139 -1.11 -0.61 -14.97
CA PRO A 139 -1.63 -1.04 -16.26
C PRO A 139 -2.80 -2.02 -16.10
N ASN A 140 -3.72 -2.03 -17.05
CA ASN A 140 -4.90 -2.91 -17.07
C ASN A 140 -5.98 -2.61 -16.01
N ALA A 141 -5.93 -1.46 -15.34
CA ALA A 141 -6.97 -1.06 -14.40
C ALA A 141 -8.03 -0.17 -15.09
N GLU A 142 -9.29 -0.49 -14.88
CA GLU A 142 -10.41 0.40 -15.15
C GLU A 142 -10.46 1.49 -14.08
N VAL A 143 -10.73 2.72 -14.50
CA VAL A 143 -10.85 3.87 -13.60
C VAL A 143 -12.30 4.30 -13.47
N VAL A 144 -12.78 4.38 -12.24
CA VAL A 144 -14.08 4.97 -11.90
C VAL A 144 -13.89 6.26 -11.10
N LEU A 145 -14.74 7.24 -11.35
CA LEU A 145 -14.73 8.52 -10.63
C LEU A 145 -16.03 8.69 -9.85
N GLU A 146 -15.95 9.38 -8.71
CA GLU A 146 -17.16 9.76 -7.98
C GLU A 146 -18.18 10.43 -8.91
N PRO A 147 -19.48 10.09 -8.79
CA PRO A 147 -20.11 9.34 -7.68
C PRO A 147 -20.11 7.81 -7.82
N THR A 148 -19.49 7.21 -8.86
CA THR A 148 -19.43 5.77 -9.05
C THR A 148 -18.41 5.13 -8.09
N TYR A 149 -18.84 4.08 -7.39
CA TYR A 149 -17.96 3.35 -6.47
C TYR A 149 -17.32 2.13 -7.14
N VAL A 150 -16.13 1.77 -6.70
CA VAL A 150 -15.40 0.59 -7.22
C VAL A 150 -16.23 -0.71 -7.12
N THR A 151 -17.07 -0.82 -6.09
CA THR A 151 -17.94 -1.97 -5.87
C THR A 151 -19.05 -2.12 -6.91
N GLU A 152 -19.39 -1.07 -7.63
CA GLU A 152 -20.36 -1.10 -8.73
C GLU A 152 -19.73 -1.61 -10.04
N ALA A 153 -18.42 -1.42 -10.19
CA ALA A 153 -17.68 -1.80 -11.38
C ALA A 153 -16.90 -3.13 -11.22
N MET A 154 -16.89 -3.70 -10.01
CA MET A 154 -16.17 -4.97 -9.75
C MET A 154 -16.81 -6.13 -10.51
N PRO A 155 -16.06 -6.82 -11.39
CA PRO A 155 -16.52 -8.08 -11.97
C PRO A 155 -16.53 -9.19 -10.91
N SER A 156 -17.48 -10.11 -11.01
CA SER A 156 -17.54 -11.29 -10.14
C SER A 156 -16.60 -12.42 -10.60
N GLY A 157 -16.33 -13.37 -9.70
CA GLY A 157 -15.57 -14.58 -10.03
C GLY A 157 -14.06 -14.42 -9.97
N HIS A 158 -13.58 -13.37 -9.29
CA HIS A 158 -12.15 -13.11 -9.09
C HIS A 158 -11.75 -13.21 -7.61
N ASP A 159 -10.47 -13.47 -7.38
CA ASP A 159 -9.85 -13.35 -6.06
C ASP A 159 -9.47 -11.88 -5.83
N VAL A 160 -10.21 -11.18 -4.98
CA VAL A 160 -10.05 -9.74 -4.78
C VAL A 160 -8.90 -9.41 -3.83
N LEU A 161 -8.02 -8.49 -4.29
CA LEU A 161 -6.97 -7.88 -3.49
C LEU A 161 -7.24 -6.37 -3.41
N ALA A 162 -7.61 -5.87 -2.23
CA ALA A 162 -8.06 -4.50 -2.09
C ALA A 162 -7.21 -3.66 -1.14
N CYS A 163 -7.08 -2.36 -1.46
CA CYS A 163 -6.46 -1.34 -0.61
C CYS A 163 -7.15 0.01 -0.83
N GLY A 164 -7.50 0.70 0.26
CA GLY A 164 -8.18 1.98 0.20
C GLY A 164 -8.82 2.37 1.52
N PRO A 165 -9.71 3.38 1.50
CA PRO A 165 -10.41 3.83 2.70
C PRO A 165 -11.21 2.72 3.37
N GLU A 166 -11.29 2.74 4.70
CA GLU A 166 -12.01 1.73 5.50
C GLU A 166 -13.45 1.48 5.02
N PRO A 167 -14.29 2.51 4.69
CA PRO A 167 -15.64 2.26 4.16
C PRO A 167 -15.65 1.46 2.86
N MET A 168 -14.66 1.67 1.98
CA MET A 168 -14.50 0.90 0.74
C MET A 168 -14.13 -0.54 1.05
N LEU A 169 -13.15 -0.78 1.92
CA LEU A 169 -12.72 -2.13 2.31
C LEU A 169 -13.86 -2.92 2.96
N GLU A 170 -14.68 -2.26 3.79
CA GLU A 170 -15.87 -2.87 4.39
C GLU A 170 -16.96 -3.19 3.33
N ALA A 171 -17.11 -2.36 2.31
CA ALA A 171 -18.02 -2.65 1.21
C ALA A 171 -17.53 -3.84 0.36
N VAL A 172 -16.24 -3.86 0.02
CA VAL A 172 -15.60 -4.98 -0.69
C VAL A 172 -15.73 -6.26 0.12
N ARG A 173 -15.45 -6.24 1.43
CA ARG A 173 -15.55 -7.40 2.31
C ARG A 173 -16.95 -8.03 2.35
N ARG A 174 -18.00 -7.20 2.26
CA ARG A 174 -19.39 -7.69 2.24
C ARG A 174 -19.73 -8.41 0.95
N LEU A 175 -19.15 -7.98 -0.18
CA LEU A 175 -19.37 -8.59 -1.49
C LEU A 175 -18.46 -9.82 -1.70
N GLU A 176 -17.22 -9.72 -1.24
CA GLU A 176 -16.18 -10.72 -1.41
C GLU A 176 -15.53 -11.06 -0.04
N PRO A 177 -16.17 -11.92 0.76
CA PRO A 177 -15.71 -12.25 2.12
C PRO A 177 -14.30 -12.88 2.16
N ASP A 178 -13.85 -13.47 1.04
CA ASP A 178 -12.53 -14.08 0.89
C ASP A 178 -11.46 -13.11 0.39
N ALA A 179 -11.78 -11.83 0.21
CA ALA A 179 -10.84 -10.82 -0.24
C ALA A 179 -9.64 -10.64 0.71
N GLN A 180 -8.49 -10.34 0.13
CA GLN A 180 -7.32 -9.87 0.87
C GLN A 180 -7.39 -8.34 0.96
N LEU A 181 -7.46 -7.80 2.17
CA LEU A 181 -7.71 -6.39 2.44
C LEU A 181 -6.51 -5.77 3.16
N ALA A 182 -5.91 -4.74 2.57
CA ALA A 182 -4.84 -3.96 3.17
C ALA A 182 -5.45 -2.82 4.00
N TRP A 183 -5.45 -2.98 5.31
CA TRP A 183 -5.97 -2.01 6.28
C TRP A 183 -4.94 -0.98 6.69
N GLU A 184 -5.40 0.21 7.04
CA GLU A 184 -4.57 1.29 7.51
C GLU A 184 -4.89 1.68 8.95
N ALA A 185 -3.85 2.04 9.71
CA ALA A 185 -3.99 2.66 11.02
C ALA A 185 -2.76 3.55 11.31
N PRO A 186 -2.87 4.52 12.22
CA PRO A 186 -1.70 5.25 12.70
C PRO A 186 -0.66 4.30 13.29
N MET A 187 0.61 4.47 12.91
CA MET A 187 1.72 3.66 13.41
C MET A 187 2.83 4.54 13.96
N ALA A 188 3.35 4.17 15.14
CA ALA A 188 4.50 4.83 15.72
C ALA A 188 5.76 3.99 15.60
N CYS A 189 5.77 2.75 16.07
CA CYS A 189 6.96 1.88 16.03
C CYS A 189 7.06 1.04 14.74
N GLY A 190 5.96 0.52 14.19
CA GLY A 190 5.91 -0.33 13.01
C GLY A 190 6.24 -1.81 13.24
N PHE A 191 6.63 -2.23 14.45
CA PHE A 191 7.09 -3.60 14.76
C PHE A 191 6.46 -4.22 16.03
N GLY A 192 5.29 -3.73 16.43
CA GLY A 192 4.48 -4.38 17.49
C GLY A 192 4.74 -3.93 18.92
N ALA A 193 5.65 -2.98 19.19
CA ALA A 193 6.03 -2.61 20.56
C ALA A 193 5.05 -1.62 21.23
N CYS A 194 4.45 -0.68 20.46
CA CYS A 194 3.69 0.44 21.04
C CYS A 194 2.17 0.25 21.07
N PHE A 195 1.63 -0.76 20.39
CA PHE A 195 0.20 -1.04 20.24
C PHE A 195 -0.64 0.08 19.60
N GLY A 196 -0.01 1.13 19.07
CA GLY A 196 -0.70 2.27 18.45
C GLY A 196 -1.46 1.96 17.14
N CYS A 197 -1.20 0.79 16.54
CA CYS A 197 -1.84 0.34 15.30
C CYS A 197 -2.91 -0.74 15.54
N VAL A 198 -3.44 -0.85 16.76
CA VAL A 198 -4.50 -1.81 17.05
C VAL A 198 -5.82 -1.34 16.44
N VAL A 199 -6.45 -2.21 15.69
CA VAL A 199 -7.79 -2.04 15.12
C VAL A 199 -8.65 -3.25 15.51
N GLU A 200 -9.97 -3.05 15.55
CA GLU A 200 -10.91 -4.14 15.72
C GLU A 200 -11.45 -4.57 14.35
N ILE A 201 -11.27 -5.85 14.02
CA ILE A 201 -11.79 -6.45 12.79
C ILE A 201 -12.43 -7.79 13.17
N ASP A 202 -13.69 -7.96 12.80
CA ASP A 202 -14.51 -9.14 13.15
C ASP A 202 -14.52 -9.46 14.67
N GLY A 203 -14.65 -8.41 15.51
CA GLY A 203 -14.64 -8.54 16.96
C GLY A 203 -13.30 -8.97 17.56
N LYS A 204 -12.21 -8.90 16.79
CA LYS A 204 -10.85 -9.24 17.23
C LYS A 204 -9.91 -8.06 17.10
N LEU A 205 -9.14 -7.81 18.15
CA LEU A 205 -8.09 -6.79 18.11
C LEU A 205 -6.89 -7.30 17.33
N LYS A 206 -6.46 -6.52 16.32
CA LYS A 206 -5.33 -6.80 15.43
C LYS A 206 -4.32 -5.68 15.48
N ARG A 207 -3.04 -6.00 15.66
CA ARG A 207 -1.94 -5.05 15.49
C ARG A 207 -1.53 -5.05 14.02
N LEU A 208 -1.93 -4.05 13.25
CA LEU A 208 -1.70 -4.03 11.80
C LEU A 208 -0.22 -4.09 11.41
N CYS A 209 0.68 -3.58 12.23
CA CYS A 209 2.12 -3.66 11.94
C CYS A 209 2.74 -5.06 12.09
N VAL A 210 2.01 -6.02 12.69
CA VAL A 210 2.50 -7.39 12.93
C VAL A 210 1.61 -8.42 12.23
N GLU A 211 0.28 -8.30 12.44
CA GLU A 211 -0.71 -9.26 11.94
C GLU A 211 -1.24 -8.88 10.56
N GLY A 212 -1.14 -7.57 10.18
CA GLY A 212 -1.46 -6.99 8.89
C GLY A 212 -0.22 -6.37 8.22
N PRO A 213 -0.37 -5.33 7.40
CA PRO A 213 -1.60 -4.62 7.07
C PRO A 213 -2.59 -5.45 6.23
N VAL A 214 -2.10 -6.40 5.44
CA VAL A 214 -2.97 -7.27 4.64
C VAL A 214 -3.56 -8.34 5.55
N LEU A 215 -4.88 -8.29 5.71
CA LEU A 215 -5.67 -9.28 6.43
C LEU A 215 -6.56 -10.04 5.45
N TRP A 216 -6.80 -11.29 5.79
CA TRP A 216 -7.63 -12.18 5.02
C TRP A 216 -8.54 -12.97 5.98
N SER A 217 -9.85 -12.88 5.75
CA SER A 217 -10.88 -13.50 6.60
C SER A 217 -11.42 -14.81 6.04
N GLY A 218 -11.03 -15.17 4.80
CA GLY A 218 -11.60 -16.28 4.08
C GLY A 218 -11.30 -17.67 4.64
N ALA A 219 -12.26 -18.57 4.46
CA ALA A 219 -12.15 -19.97 4.82
C ALA A 219 -11.19 -20.78 3.93
N LYS A 220 -10.92 -20.28 2.70
CA LYS A 220 -9.94 -20.85 1.79
C LYS A 220 -8.54 -20.43 2.20
N ARG A 221 -7.83 -21.29 2.92
CA ARG A 221 -6.37 -21.12 3.09
C ARG A 221 -5.72 -21.41 1.72
N PRO A 222 -5.05 -20.43 1.07
CA PRO A 222 -4.21 -20.73 -0.07
C PRO A 222 -3.15 -21.75 0.35
N ALA A 223 -2.79 -22.66 -0.56
CA ALA A 223 -1.73 -23.62 -0.32
C ALA A 223 -0.49 -22.88 0.21
N MET A 224 0.03 -23.33 1.35
CA MET A 224 1.27 -22.78 1.92
C MET A 224 2.36 -22.89 0.86
N GLN A 225 2.86 -21.76 0.39
CA GLN A 225 4.08 -21.76 -0.41
C GLN A 225 5.21 -22.29 0.50
N GLN A 226 5.66 -23.50 0.18
CA GLN A 226 6.91 -24.01 0.72
C GLN A 226 8.04 -23.16 0.11
N HIS A 227 8.87 -22.60 0.96
CA HIS A 227 10.08 -21.86 0.61
C HIS A 227 11.14 -22.81 0.04
#